data_884f4b31ad3fbf536542444921811450
#
_entry.id   884f4b31ad3fbf536542444921811450
#
_cell.length_a   1.000
_cell.length_b   1.000
_cell.length_c   1.000
_cell.angle_alpha   90.00
_cell.angle_beta   90.00
_cell.angle_gamma   90.00
#
_symmetry.space_group_name_H-M   'P 1'
#
loop_
_entity.id
_entity.type
_entity.pdbx_description
1 polymer ?
#
loop_
_entity_poly.entity_id
_entity_poly.type
_entity_poly.pdbx_seq_one_letter_code
_entity_poly.pdbx_strand_id
1 'polypeptide(L)'
;MCIRDRLMPGDGAADPSGVTHMLAKGARLGGAKIFEQSPVETILTKNGRVCGVRVNGQDIECEYVVLATGMWSRQIGEKIGVSIPLYPAEHFYVITEPIENLSPTLPVIRDFDSSTYLKEDAGKLLIGIFEGKSIPAFNKTNRVPEDFSYGEFPENFEHFEPYLEAALKRVPILEKAGIRKFFAGPESFTPDTNTLLGEVPEVKNFFVCCGLNSIGIGSGGGVGKVTAEWLMTGHINQDIFSYDIKRFQKFHSELGFIKKRITESLGDLYGMHWPFKQHKTSRNIKTCLLYTSDAADEEDSVDLGGRRI
;
A
#
# COMPACT_ATOMS: atom_id res chain seq x y z
N MET A 1 -22.06 -20.03 20.63
CA MET A 1 -21.52 -18.66 20.70
C MET A 1 -20.13 -18.72 20.11
N CYS A 2 -19.91 -18.25 18.91
CA CYS A 2 -18.57 -18.17 18.35
C CYS A 2 -17.92 -16.92 18.94
N ILE A 3 -16.96 -17.07 19.80
CA ILE A 3 -16.11 -15.98 20.29
C ILE A 3 -15.18 -15.63 19.13
N ARG A 4 -15.44 -14.52 18.46
CA ARG A 4 -14.64 -14.03 17.32
C ARG A 4 -13.67 -12.93 17.71
N ASP A 5 -13.88 -12.32 18.88
CA ASP A 5 -13.11 -11.18 19.32
C ASP A 5 -11.82 -11.63 20.01
N ARG A 6 -10.73 -10.94 19.70
CA ARG A 6 -9.42 -11.19 20.30
C ARG A 6 -8.80 -9.89 20.77
N LEU A 7 -8.51 -9.78 22.05
CA LEU A 7 -7.72 -8.69 22.62
C LEU A 7 -6.23 -9.05 22.53
N MET A 8 -5.44 -8.11 22.04
CA MET A 8 -3.97 -8.17 22.00
C MET A 8 -3.39 -7.09 22.92
N PRO A 9 -3.16 -7.38 24.22
CA PRO A 9 -2.75 -6.36 25.19
C PRO A 9 -1.39 -5.72 24.92
N GLY A 10 -0.55 -6.37 24.13
CA GLY A 10 0.77 -5.87 23.75
C GLY A 10 0.77 -5.03 22.48
N ASP A 11 -0.40 -4.81 21.87
CA ASP A 11 -0.52 -3.93 20.70
C ASP A 11 -0.59 -2.46 21.13
N GLY A 12 -0.43 -1.55 20.18
CA GLY A 12 -0.42 -0.12 20.46
C GLY A 12 -0.63 0.74 19.22
N ALA A 13 -0.63 2.04 19.44
CA ALA A 13 -0.68 3.03 18.39
C ALA A 13 0.61 3.86 18.41
N ALA A 14 1.07 4.27 17.23
CA ALA A 14 2.25 5.11 17.08
C ALA A 14 1.90 6.39 16.31
N ASP A 15 2.58 7.47 16.63
CA ASP A 15 2.59 8.67 15.79
C ASP A 15 3.44 8.41 14.53
N PRO A 16 2.87 8.42 13.32
CA PRO A 16 3.60 8.14 12.08
C PRO A 16 4.77 9.08 11.83
N SER A 17 4.58 10.36 12.10
CA SER A 17 5.63 11.38 11.94
C SER A 17 6.76 11.17 12.93
N GLY A 18 6.43 10.94 14.21
CA GLY A 18 7.41 10.67 15.25
C GLY A 18 8.25 9.44 14.97
N VAL A 19 7.64 8.34 14.53
CA VAL A 19 8.38 7.12 14.14
C VAL A 19 9.34 7.41 12.98
N THR A 20 8.88 8.11 11.95
CA THR A 20 9.71 8.46 10.79
C THR A 20 10.89 9.34 11.18
N HIS A 21 10.64 10.37 11.97
CA HIS A 21 11.71 11.25 12.47
C HIS A 21 12.72 10.53 13.37
N MET A 22 12.24 9.62 14.21
CA MET A 22 13.09 8.81 15.08
C MET A 22 14.01 7.90 14.26
N LEU A 23 13.47 7.21 13.25
CA LEU A 23 14.27 6.38 12.34
C LEU A 23 15.29 7.21 11.56
N ALA A 24 14.88 8.37 11.03
CA ALA A 24 15.80 9.30 10.35
C ALA A 24 16.91 9.81 11.28
N LYS A 25 16.59 10.15 12.53
CA LYS A 25 17.57 10.54 13.55
C LYS A 25 18.55 9.40 13.82
N GLY A 26 18.05 8.17 14.00
CA GLY A 26 18.91 6.99 14.17
C GLY A 26 19.84 6.77 13.00
N ALA A 27 19.36 6.88 11.78
CA ALA A 27 20.16 6.77 10.56
C ALA A 27 21.28 7.83 10.51
N ARG A 28 20.97 9.11 10.82
CA ARG A 28 21.97 10.19 10.90
C ARG A 28 23.03 9.91 11.97
N LEU A 29 22.64 9.41 13.13
CA LEU A 29 23.58 9.01 14.19
C LEU A 29 24.49 7.86 13.76
N GLY A 30 24.00 6.97 12.91
CA GLY A 30 24.78 5.91 12.27
C GLY A 30 25.64 6.36 11.09
N GLY A 31 25.67 7.67 10.77
CA GLY A 31 26.50 8.24 9.71
C GLY A 31 25.80 8.40 8.36
N ALA A 32 24.53 8.02 8.22
CA ALA A 32 23.78 8.25 6.99
C ALA A 32 23.54 9.74 6.74
N LYS A 33 23.73 10.17 5.49
CA LYS A 33 23.43 11.54 5.06
C LYS A 33 22.01 11.57 4.48
N ILE A 34 21.17 12.46 5.00
CA ILE A 34 19.79 12.66 4.53
C ILE A 34 19.71 14.06 3.94
N PHE A 35 19.37 14.12 2.66
CA PHE A 35 19.20 15.36 1.90
C PHE A 35 17.70 15.55 1.64
N GLU A 36 17.12 16.52 2.31
CA GLU A 36 15.74 16.94 2.09
C GLU A 36 15.69 17.91 0.90
N GLN A 37 14.51 18.09 0.29
CA GLN A 37 14.31 18.99 -0.86
C GLN A 37 15.24 18.66 -2.06
N SER A 38 15.60 17.39 -2.19
CA SER A 38 16.55 16.91 -3.19
C SER A 38 15.93 15.80 -4.05
N PRO A 39 15.01 16.14 -4.95
CA PRO A 39 14.32 15.15 -5.79
C PRO A 39 15.33 14.46 -6.72
N VAL A 40 15.23 13.14 -6.81
CA VAL A 40 15.98 12.34 -7.78
C VAL A 40 15.29 12.45 -9.14
N GLU A 41 15.96 13.07 -10.10
CA GLU A 41 15.45 13.29 -11.46
C GLU A 41 15.43 11.99 -12.28
N THR A 42 16.50 11.21 -12.15
CA THR A 42 16.63 9.91 -12.82
C THR A 42 17.65 9.00 -12.12
N ILE A 43 17.51 7.72 -12.37
CA ILE A 43 18.46 6.69 -11.96
C ILE A 43 19.40 6.42 -13.14
N LEU A 44 20.69 6.48 -12.92
CA LEU A 44 21.71 6.29 -13.94
C LEU A 44 22.06 4.81 -14.04
N THR A 45 22.04 4.28 -15.26
CA THR A 45 22.36 2.87 -15.54
C THR A 45 23.41 2.76 -16.63
N LYS A 46 24.30 1.77 -16.47
CA LYS A 46 25.33 1.42 -17.47
C LYS A 46 25.43 -0.10 -17.56
N ASN A 47 25.35 -0.64 -18.77
CA ASN A 47 25.43 -2.08 -19.02
C ASN A 47 24.46 -2.91 -18.17
N GLY A 48 23.20 -2.44 -18.01
CA GLY A 48 22.17 -3.15 -17.25
C GLY A 48 22.35 -3.11 -15.72
N ARG A 49 23.19 -2.21 -15.20
CA ARG A 49 23.45 -2.03 -13.78
C ARG A 49 23.29 -0.57 -13.39
N VAL A 50 22.84 -0.31 -12.17
CA VAL A 50 22.86 1.02 -11.58
C VAL A 50 24.31 1.52 -11.44
N CYS A 51 24.53 2.79 -11.73
CA CYS A 51 25.83 3.45 -11.50
C CYS A 51 25.70 4.80 -10.78
N GLY A 52 24.50 5.27 -10.52
CA GLY A 52 24.27 6.52 -9.82
C GLY A 52 22.85 7.03 -9.91
N VAL A 53 22.66 8.24 -9.42
CA VAL A 53 21.41 9.01 -9.51
C VAL A 53 21.73 10.44 -9.94
N ARG A 54 20.78 11.12 -10.59
CA ARG A 54 20.87 12.55 -10.88
C ARG A 54 19.99 13.36 -9.94
N VAL A 55 20.58 14.36 -9.32
CA VAL A 55 19.92 15.27 -8.39
C VAL A 55 20.36 16.70 -8.68
N ASN A 56 19.42 17.61 -8.92
CA ASN A 56 19.71 19.01 -9.25
C ASN A 56 20.74 19.17 -10.40
N GLY A 57 20.58 18.36 -11.45
CA GLY A 57 21.48 18.36 -12.61
C GLY A 57 22.88 17.76 -12.37
N GLN A 58 23.17 17.24 -11.17
CA GLN A 58 24.46 16.64 -10.82
C GLN A 58 24.32 15.12 -10.70
N ASP A 59 25.29 14.40 -11.23
CA ASP A 59 25.38 12.95 -11.12
C ASP A 59 26.10 12.56 -9.82
N ILE A 60 25.44 11.71 -9.06
CA ILE A 60 25.98 11.12 -7.82
C ILE A 60 26.21 9.65 -8.08
N GLU A 61 27.46 9.23 -8.11
CA GLU A 61 27.82 7.82 -8.30
C GLU A 61 27.50 6.98 -7.08
N CYS A 62 26.96 5.78 -7.30
CA CYS A 62 26.70 4.81 -6.25
C CYS A 62 26.70 3.38 -6.80
N GLU A 63 26.95 2.41 -5.93
CA GLU A 63 26.95 0.99 -6.28
C GLU A 63 25.54 0.40 -6.28
N TYR A 64 24.67 0.89 -5.41
CA TYR A 64 23.30 0.43 -5.22
C TYR A 64 22.33 1.60 -5.15
N VAL A 65 21.12 1.38 -5.63
CA VAL A 65 19.97 2.28 -5.38
C VAL A 65 18.85 1.47 -4.76
N VAL A 66 18.28 1.99 -3.67
CA VAL A 66 17.06 1.46 -3.06
C VAL A 66 15.92 2.45 -3.31
N LEU A 67 14.92 2.04 -4.04
CA LEU A 67 13.74 2.83 -4.32
C LEU A 67 12.69 2.62 -3.22
N ALA A 68 12.55 3.60 -2.33
CA ALA A 68 11.60 3.59 -1.21
C ALA A 68 10.62 4.77 -1.32
N THR A 69 10.11 5.04 -2.53
CA THR A 69 9.39 6.26 -2.89
C THR A 69 7.86 6.12 -2.85
N GLY A 70 7.35 5.08 -2.14
CA GLY A 70 5.91 4.90 -1.94
C GLY A 70 5.14 4.86 -3.26
N MET A 71 4.08 5.63 -3.38
CA MET A 71 3.19 5.64 -4.56
C MET A 71 3.85 6.15 -5.85
N TRP A 72 4.97 6.87 -5.78
CA TRP A 72 5.73 7.32 -6.96
C TRP A 72 6.62 6.23 -7.56
N SER A 73 6.84 5.11 -6.85
CA SER A 73 7.82 4.08 -7.25
C SER A 73 7.55 3.53 -8.65
N ARG A 74 6.28 3.30 -9.01
CA ARG A 74 5.90 2.81 -10.33
C ARG A 74 6.41 3.73 -11.44
N GLN A 75 6.10 5.02 -11.37
CA GLN A 75 6.45 5.98 -12.44
C GLN A 75 7.95 6.31 -12.47
N ILE A 76 8.67 6.14 -11.37
CA ILE A 76 10.14 6.27 -11.35
C ILE A 76 10.77 5.05 -12.02
N GLY A 77 10.31 3.84 -11.70
CA GLY A 77 10.76 2.62 -12.35
C GLY A 77 10.51 2.63 -13.86
N GLU A 78 9.37 3.13 -14.31
CA GLU A 78 9.04 3.26 -15.73
C GLU A 78 10.08 4.08 -16.53
N LYS A 79 10.66 5.14 -15.92
CA LYS A 79 11.69 5.98 -16.56
C LYS A 79 12.93 5.19 -16.97
N ILE A 80 13.21 4.06 -16.32
CA ILE A 80 14.37 3.19 -16.57
C ILE A 80 13.99 1.77 -17.03
N GLY A 81 12.72 1.58 -17.44
CA GLY A 81 12.24 0.31 -17.98
C GLY A 81 11.97 -0.79 -16.94
N VAL A 82 11.87 -0.43 -15.66
CA VAL A 82 11.58 -1.37 -14.56
C VAL A 82 10.09 -1.42 -14.27
N SER A 83 9.56 -2.61 -14.13
CA SER A 83 8.16 -2.88 -13.81
C SER A 83 7.94 -2.96 -12.30
N ILE A 84 7.24 -1.97 -11.73
CA ILE A 84 6.88 -1.94 -10.30
C ILE A 84 5.36 -1.99 -10.19
N PRO A 85 4.77 -3.14 -9.84
CA PRO A 85 3.32 -3.32 -9.83
C PRO A 85 2.70 -2.78 -8.56
N LEU A 86 2.51 -1.48 -8.50
CA LEU A 86 1.71 -0.79 -7.48
C LEU A 86 0.92 0.35 -8.11
N TYR A 87 -0.18 0.69 -7.48
CA TYR A 87 -0.99 1.84 -7.88
C TYR A 87 -1.70 2.43 -6.66
N PRO A 88 -1.83 3.77 -6.58
CA PRO A 88 -2.54 4.39 -5.48
C PRO A 88 -4.06 4.24 -5.61
N ALA A 89 -4.72 3.98 -4.49
CA ALA A 89 -6.17 4.09 -4.32
C ALA A 89 -6.50 5.23 -3.36
N GLU A 90 -7.71 5.74 -3.46
CA GLU A 90 -8.27 6.64 -2.46
C GLU A 90 -8.51 5.84 -1.19
N HIS A 91 -8.13 6.38 -0.06
CA HIS A 91 -8.32 5.77 1.26
C HIS A 91 -8.97 6.77 2.21
N PHE A 92 -9.93 6.31 3.00
CA PHE A 92 -10.85 7.18 3.72
C PHE A 92 -10.82 6.94 5.22
N TYR A 93 -10.89 8.03 5.98
CA TYR A 93 -11.26 7.98 7.39
C TYR A 93 -11.96 9.26 7.83
N VAL A 94 -12.71 9.17 8.90
CA VAL A 94 -13.27 10.33 9.58
C VAL A 94 -12.71 10.45 10.97
N ILE A 95 -12.65 11.70 11.49
CA ILE A 95 -12.34 11.99 12.88
C ILE A 95 -13.57 12.64 13.48
N THR A 96 -14.01 12.14 14.64
CA THR A 96 -15.16 12.70 15.36
C THR A 96 -14.81 14.02 16.04
N GLU A 97 -15.82 14.77 16.44
CA GLU A 97 -15.65 15.76 17.50
C GLU A 97 -15.26 15.07 18.82
N PRO A 98 -14.71 15.80 19.79
CA PRO A 98 -14.35 15.24 21.09
C PRO A 98 -15.53 14.51 21.75
N ILE A 99 -15.26 13.34 22.27
CA ILE A 99 -16.26 12.50 22.98
C ILE A 99 -15.99 12.57 24.47
N GLU A 100 -16.98 13.01 25.20
CA GLU A 100 -16.87 13.16 26.65
C GLU A 100 -16.60 11.80 27.33
N ASN A 101 -15.66 11.78 28.27
CA ASN A 101 -15.25 10.59 29.03
C ASN A 101 -14.70 9.43 28.17
N LEU A 102 -14.21 9.70 26.96
CA LEU A 102 -13.53 8.68 26.17
C LEU A 102 -12.20 8.29 26.85
N SER A 103 -12.00 7.00 27.08
CA SER A 103 -10.74 6.54 27.69
C SER A 103 -9.57 6.69 26.70
N PRO A 104 -8.45 7.32 27.09
CA PRO A 104 -7.27 7.43 26.23
C PRO A 104 -6.51 6.10 26.06
N THR A 105 -6.91 5.06 26.76
CA THR A 105 -6.27 3.72 26.71
C THR A 105 -7.12 2.70 25.96
N LEU A 106 -8.07 3.16 25.12
CA LEU A 106 -8.84 2.25 24.28
C LEU A 106 -7.91 1.51 23.33
N PRO A 107 -8.10 0.19 23.18
CA PRO A 107 -7.39 -0.54 22.13
C PRO A 107 -7.86 -0.09 20.73
N VAL A 108 -6.99 -0.23 19.74
CA VAL A 108 -7.42 -0.12 18.35
C VAL A 108 -8.39 -1.27 18.04
N ILE A 109 -9.55 -0.94 17.53
CA ILE A 109 -10.57 -1.92 17.13
C ILE A 109 -10.41 -2.16 15.63
N ARG A 110 -10.35 -3.42 15.23
CA ARG A 110 -10.45 -3.84 13.83
C ARG A 110 -11.64 -4.74 13.67
N ASP A 111 -12.63 -4.28 12.93
CA ASP A 111 -13.84 -5.04 12.61
C ASP A 111 -13.76 -5.55 11.18
N PHE A 112 -13.35 -6.79 11.04
CA PHE A 112 -13.18 -7.44 9.73
C PHE A 112 -14.52 -7.72 9.04
N ASP A 113 -15.60 -7.90 9.79
CA ASP A 113 -16.94 -8.17 9.23
C ASP A 113 -17.50 -6.91 8.55
N SER A 114 -17.23 -5.73 9.09
CA SER A 114 -17.67 -4.44 8.53
C SER A 114 -16.58 -3.70 7.75
N SER A 115 -15.38 -4.26 7.64
CA SER A 115 -14.23 -3.63 7.00
C SER A 115 -13.87 -2.25 7.58
N THR A 116 -14.06 -2.08 8.89
CA THR A 116 -13.78 -0.82 9.59
C THR A 116 -12.71 -0.98 10.67
N TYR A 117 -12.04 0.11 10.98
CA TYR A 117 -11.19 0.19 12.16
C TYR A 117 -11.47 1.48 12.93
N LEU A 118 -11.29 1.42 14.24
CA LEU A 118 -11.46 2.57 15.12
C LEU A 118 -10.23 2.73 15.99
N LYS A 119 -9.80 3.96 16.15
CA LYS A 119 -8.65 4.33 16.97
C LYS A 119 -8.99 5.56 17.80
N GLU A 120 -8.63 5.52 19.07
CA GLU A 120 -8.64 6.73 19.90
C GLU A 120 -7.59 7.73 19.41
N ASP A 121 -7.93 9.00 19.34
CA ASP A 121 -7.09 10.10 18.86
C ASP A 121 -7.34 11.38 19.67
N ALA A 122 -6.66 11.51 20.80
CA ALA A 122 -6.72 12.67 21.68
C ALA A 122 -8.16 13.08 22.05
N GLY A 123 -8.91 12.16 22.64
CA GLY A 123 -10.30 12.37 23.07
C GLY A 123 -11.33 12.26 21.95
N LYS A 124 -10.93 11.87 20.75
CA LYS A 124 -11.77 11.66 19.57
C LYS A 124 -11.64 10.22 19.10
N LEU A 125 -12.53 9.78 18.22
CA LEU A 125 -12.38 8.52 17.52
C LEU A 125 -12.08 8.79 16.03
N LEU A 126 -11.03 8.16 15.54
CA LEU A 126 -10.76 8.01 14.13
C LEU A 126 -11.43 6.72 13.67
N ILE A 127 -12.21 6.78 12.60
CA ILE A 127 -12.91 5.67 11.98
C ILE A 127 -12.43 5.59 10.54
N GLY A 128 -11.74 4.51 10.19
CA GLY A 128 -11.27 4.27 8.82
C GLY A 128 -11.86 2.99 8.23
N ILE A 129 -11.71 2.84 6.93
CA ILE A 129 -12.33 1.73 6.19
C ILE A 129 -11.32 1.01 5.31
N PHE A 130 -11.55 -0.27 5.08
CA PHE A 130 -10.88 -1.09 4.06
C PHE A 130 -11.93 -1.69 3.13
N GLU A 131 -12.49 -0.83 2.31
CA GLU A 131 -13.63 -1.15 1.46
C GLU A 131 -13.31 -2.23 0.42
N GLY A 132 -14.27 -3.13 0.18
CA GLY A 132 -14.13 -4.24 -0.77
C GLY A 132 -14.11 -3.81 -2.24
N LYS A 133 -14.38 -2.53 -2.53
CA LYS A 133 -14.33 -1.94 -3.87
C LYS A 133 -13.73 -0.54 -3.78
N SER A 134 -12.40 -0.49 -3.79
CA SER A 134 -11.68 0.78 -3.68
C SER A 134 -11.70 1.60 -4.98
N ILE A 135 -11.40 2.88 -4.86
CA ILE A 135 -11.36 3.83 -5.96
C ILE A 135 -9.89 4.07 -6.34
N PRO A 136 -9.44 3.67 -7.54
CA PRO A 136 -8.10 4.02 -8.00
C PRO A 136 -7.91 5.53 -8.05
N ALA A 137 -6.85 6.04 -7.42
CA ALA A 137 -6.56 7.45 -7.37
C ALA A 137 -6.01 7.99 -8.70
N PHE A 138 -6.02 9.30 -8.89
CA PHE A 138 -5.43 9.98 -10.06
C PHE A 138 -5.93 9.45 -11.42
N ASN A 139 -7.19 9.07 -11.51
CA ASN A 139 -7.77 8.44 -12.69
C ASN A 139 -7.66 9.26 -13.99
N LYS A 140 -7.59 10.59 -13.91
CA LYS A 140 -7.47 11.47 -15.07
C LYS A 140 -6.09 11.45 -15.72
N THR A 141 -5.05 11.44 -14.90
CA THR A 141 -3.65 11.49 -15.34
C THR A 141 -2.98 10.13 -15.38
N ASN A 142 -3.49 9.16 -14.62
CA ASN A 142 -2.87 7.85 -14.35
C ASN A 142 -1.46 7.95 -13.75
N ARG A 143 -1.12 9.10 -13.21
CA ARG A 143 0.19 9.38 -12.58
C ARG A 143 -0.03 10.21 -11.33
N VAL A 144 0.79 9.93 -10.33
CA VAL A 144 0.90 10.77 -9.14
C VAL A 144 1.66 12.05 -9.53
N PRO A 145 1.15 13.26 -9.26
CA PRO A 145 1.89 14.48 -9.50
C PRO A 145 3.23 14.47 -8.74
N GLU A 146 4.29 14.98 -9.36
CA GLU A 146 5.63 14.99 -8.73
C GLU A 146 5.69 15.92 -7.52
N ASP A 147 4.88 16.97 -7.52
CA ASP A 147 4.74 17.98 -6.46
C ASP A 147 3.61 17.67 -5.46
N PHE A 148 2.94 16.52 -5.58
CA PHE A 148 1.86 16.15 -4.66
C PHE A 148 2.39 16.00 -3.23
N SER A 149 1.97 16.91 -2.36
CA SER A 149 2.37 16.93 -0.95
C SER A 149 1.18 17.36 -0.08
N TYR A 150 0.89 16.59 0.93
CA TYR A 150 -0.23 16.83 1.88
C TYR A 150 -1.60 17.08 1.22
N GLY A 151 -1.77 16.64 -0.03
CA GLY A 151 -3.00 16.79 -0.77
C GLY A 151 -4.07 15.80 -0.31
N GLU A 152 -5.30 16.26 -0.31
CA GLU A 152 -6.48 15.45 -0.01
C GLU A 152 -7.40 15.42 -1.26
N PHE A 153 -8.16 14.34 -1.39
CA PHE A 153 -9.24 14.25 -2.38
C PHE A 153 -10.53 14.86 -1.83
N PRO A 154 -11.49 15.19 -2.68
CA PRO A 154 -12.81 15.60 -2.23
C PRO A 154 -13.46 14.53 -1.35
N GLU A 155 -14.27 14.98 -0.40
CA GLU A 155 -15.06 14.10 0.45
C GLU A 155 -16.02 13.24 -0.38
N ASN A 156 -16.14 11.98 -0.03
CA ASN A 156 -17.04 11.02 -0.68
C ASN A 156 -17.86 10.29 0.37
N PHE A 157 -18.84 11.00 0.92
CA PHE A 157 -19.72 10.45 1.95
C PHE A 157 -20.56 9.27 1.44
N GLU A 158 -21.05 9.32 0.23
CA GLU A 158 -21.84 8.24 -0.37
C GLU A 158 -21.06 6.90 -0.36
N HIS A 159 -19.76 6.97 -0.65
CA HIS A 159 -18.89 5.81 -0.61
C HIS A 159 -18.59 5.34 0.82
N PHE A 160 -18.49 6.25 1.77
CA PHE A 160 -18.14 5.99 3.17
C PHE A 160 -19.33 5.55 4.02
N GLU A 161 -20.55 6.04 3.73
CA GLU A 161 -21.75 5.91 4.54
C GLU A 161 -22.07 4.47 4.99
N PRO A 162 -22.01 3.43 4.14
CA PRO A 162 -22.33 2.05 4.56
C PRO A 162 -21.40 1.52 5.66
N TYR A 163 -20.15 1.96 5.64
CA TYR A 163 -19.15 1.58 6.64
C TYR A 163 -19.33 2.38 7.94
N LEU A 164 -19.70 3.66 7.82
CA LEU A 164 -20.03 4.49 8.97
C LEU A 164 -21.25 3.93 9.72
N GLU A 165 -22.29 3.54 9.01
CA GLU A 165 -23.47 2.88 9.63
C GLU A 165 -23.10 1.58 10.37
N ALA A 166 -22.18 0.80 9.80
CA ALA A 166 -21.69 -0.42 10.46
C ALA A 166 -20.88 -0.07 11.73
N ALA A 167 -20.03 0.96 11.68
CA ALA A 167 -19.28 1.44 12.84
C ALA A 167 -20.21 1.98 13.95
N LEU A 168 -21.27 2.72 13.60
CA LEU A 168 -22.29 3.20 14.55
C LEU A 168 -22.98 2.04 15.28
N LYS A 169 -23.34 0.98 14.59
CA LYS A 169 -23.92 -0.22 15.19
C LYS A 169 -22.95 -0.93 16.14
N ARG A 170 -21.66 -0.92 15.83
CA ARG A 170 -20.62 -1.55 16.65
C ARG A 170 -20.25 -0.73 17.87
N VAL A 171 -20.23 0.58 17.75
CA VAL A 171 -19.79 1.54 18.78
C VAL A 171 -20.85 2.64 18.94
N PRO A 172 -21.93 2.39 19.74
CA PRO A 172 -23.10 3.28 19.81
C PRO A 172 -22.83 4.70 20.29
N ILE A 173 -21.72 4.95 20.99
CA ILE A 173 -21.35 6.31 21.42
C ILE A 173 -21.14 7.25 20.23
N LEU A 174 -20.81 6.70 19.05
CA LEU A 174 -20.63 7.45 17.82
C LEU A 174 -21.91 8.15 17.34
N GLU A 175 -23.09 7.64 17.67
CA GLU A 175 -24.38 8.27 17.31
C GLU A 175 -24.52 9.69 17.85
N LYS A 176 -23.78 10.01 18.92
CA LYS A 176 -23.80 11.32 19.57
C LYS A 176 -22.62 12.21 19.18
N ALA A 177 -21.69 11.67 18.40
CA ALA A 177 -20.48 12.37 18.02
C ALA A 177 -20.65 13.00 16.62
N GLY A 178 -20.40 14.30 16.52
CA GLY A 178 -20.27 14.97 15.21
C GLY A 178 -19.00 14.53 14.49
N ILE A 179 -18.96 14.74 13.18
CA ILE A 179 -17.74 14.55 12.36
C ILE A 179 -17.01 15.89 12.30
N ARG A 180 -15.77 15.91 12.80
CA ARG A 180 -14.88 17.06 12.75
C ARG A 180 -14.13 17.15 11.43
N LYS A 181 -13.70 16.01 10.90
CA LYS A 181 -12.94 15.95 9.67
C LYS A 181 -13.27 14.68 8.90
N PHE A 182 -13.51 14.84 7.62
CA PHE A 182 -13.44 13.76 6.64
C PHE A 182 -12.08 13.84 5.94
N PHE A 183 -11.39 12.73 5.82
CA PHE A 183 -10.13 12.65 5.10
C PHE A 183 -10.24 11.64 3.96
N ALA A 184 -9.78 12.05 2.79
CA ALA A 184 -9.60 11.19 1.64
C ALA A 184 -8.22 11.45 1.04
N GLY A 185 -7.34 10.47 1.06
CA GLY A 185 -5.98 10.62 0.55
C GLY A 185 -5.51 9.40 -0.23
N PRO A 186 -4.45 9.54 -1.05
CA PRO A 186 -3.92 8.42 -1.81
C PRO A 186 -3.04 7.52 -0.95
N GLU A 187 -3.23 6.21 -1.08
CA GLU A 187 -2.35 5.21 -0.52
C GLU A 187 -2.02 4.13 -1.55
N SER A 188 -0.78 3.61 -1.55
CA SER A 188 -0.32 2.68 -2.59
C SER A 188 -0.56 1.21 -2.21
N PHE A 189 -1.12 0.47 -3.17
CA PHE A 189 -1.41 -0.95 -3.04
C PHE A 189 -0.76 -1.77 -4.16
N THR A 190 -0.43 -3.01 -3.83
CA THR A 190 0.10 -4.02 -4.74
C THR A 190 -1.00 -5.00 -5.16
N PRO A 191 -0.83 -5.79 -6.23
CA PRO A 191 -1.87 -6.71 -6.69
C PRO A 191 -2.27 -7.79 -5.69
N ASP A 192 -1.39 -8.15 -4.76
CA ASP A 192 -1.57 -9.23 -3.79
C ASP A 192 -1.50 -8.76 -2.33
N THR A 193 -1.50 -7.44 -2.12
CA THR A 193 -1.42 -6.81 -0.79
C THR A 193 -0.15 -7.12 0.02
N ASN A 194 0.87 -7.69 -0.62
CA ASN A 194 2.17 -7.89 -0.01
C ASN A 194 3.16 -6.81 -0.46
N THR A 195 4.06 -6.42 0.43
CA THR A 195 5.13 -5.44 0.14
C THR A 195 6.01 -5.88 -1.03
N LEU A 196 6.58 -4.93 -1.75
CA LEU A 196 7.56 -5.16 -2.81
C LEU A 196 8.96 -4.94 -2.24
N LEU A 197 9.73 -6.00 -2.15
CA LEU A 197 11.13 -5.97 -1.68
C LEU A 197 12.05 -6.62 -2.69
N GLY A 198 13.32 -6.19 -2.67
CA GLY A 198 14.42 -6.90 -3.30
C GLY A 198 14.91 -6.29 -4.60
N GLU A 199 15.88 -6.97 -5.19
CA GLU A 199 16.50 -6.57 -6.45
C GLU A 199 15.58 -6.85 -7.62
N VAL A 200 15.34 -5.84 -8.46
CA VAL A 200 14.54 -5.98 -9.66
C VAL A 200 15.25 -6.84 -10.72
N PRO A 201 14.53 -7.61 -11.52
CA PRO A 201 15.17 -8.47 -12.52
C PRO A 201 15.76 -7.71 -13.71
N GLU A 202 15.29 -6.50 -14.01
CA GLU A 202 15.67 -5.74 -15.21
C GLU A 202 17.00 -5.00 -15.04
N VAL A 203 17.35 -4.57 -13.82
CA VAL A 203 18.52 -3.72 -13.57
C VAL A 203 19.24 -4.20 -12.32
N LYS A 204 20.50 -4.63 -12.47
CA LYS A 204 21.34 -5.06 -11.34
C LYS A 204 21.62 -3.93 -10.36
N ASN A 205 21.68 -4.28 -9.08
CA ASN A 205 21.95 -3.38 -7.97
C ASN A 205 20.84 -2.32 -7.77
N PHE A 206 19.70 -2.49 -8.41
CA PHE A 206 18.52 -1.67 -8.18
C PHE A 206 17.52 -2.43 -7.33
N PHE A 207 17.32 -1.98 -6.12
CA PHE A 207 16.43 -2.58 -5.13
C PHE A 207 15.17 -1.74 -4.96
N VAL A 208 14.08 -2.39 -4.63
CA VAL A 208 12.82 -1.75 -4.25
C VAL A 208 12.46 -2.09 -2.80
N CYS A 209 11.85 -1.12 -2.12
CA CYS A 209 11.27 -1.25 -0.80
C CYS A 209 10.02 -0.35 -0.76
N CYS A 210 8.90 -0.83 -1.32
CA CYS A 210 7.71 -0.03 -1.52
C CYS A 210 6.43 -0.88 -1.49
N GLY A 211 5.27 -0.25 -1.66
CA GLY A 211 3.99 -0.95 -1.66
C GLY A 211 3.69 -1.62 -0.31
N LEU A 212 3.77 -0.86 0.78
CA LEU A 212 3.58 -1.40 2.14
C LEU A 212 2.11 -1.60 2.52
N ASN A 213 1.17 -1.29 1.62
CA ASN A 213 -0.25 -1.66 1.73
C ASN A 213 -0.87 -1.33 3.11
N SER A 214 -0.80 -0.07 3.54
CA SER A 214 -1.36 0.43 4.81
C SER A 214 -0.72 -0.12 6.09
N ILE A 215 0.32 -0.97 6.00
CA ILE A 215 1.00 -1.53 7.16
C ILE A 215 2.42 -0.98 7.37
N GLY A 216 2.75 0.12 6.69
CA GLY A 216 4.11 0.69 6.67
C GLY A 216 4.68 1.06 8.03
N ILE A 217 3.84 1.57 8.95
CA ILE A 217 4.30 1.93 10.30
C ILE A 217 4.77 0.68 11.07
N GLY A 218 3.99 -0.40 11.02
CA GLY A 218 4.33 -1.65 11.72
C GLY A 218 5.46 -2.44 11.05
N SER A 219 5.62 -2.32 9.73
CA SER A 219 6.58 -3.12 8.96
C SER A 219 7.84 -2.38 8.56
N GLY A 220 7.86 -1.04 8.62
CA GLY A 220 8.95 -0.20 8.10
C GLY A 220 10.33 -0.55 8.65
N GLY A 221 10.44 -0.78 9.95
CA GLY A 221 11.69 -1.21 10.58
C GLY A 221 12.17 -2.59 10.08
N GLY A 222 11.23 -3.54 9.96
CA GLY A 222 11.53 -4.90 9.49
C GLY A 222 11.98 -4.94 8.03
N VAL A 223 11.27 -4.28 7.14
CA VAL A 223 11.62 -4.23 5.71
C VAL A 223 12.94 -3.48 5.49
N GLY A 224 13.18 -2.42 6.25
CA GLY A 224 14.46 -1.70 6.21
C GLY A 224 15.63 -2.58 6.63
N LYS A 225 15.48 -3.33 7.73
CA LYS A 225 16.50 -4.28 8.21
C LYS A 225 16.79 -5.35 7.17
N VAL A 226 15.77 -6.02 6.66
CA VAL A 226 15.93 -7.09 5.64
C VAL A 226 16.61 -6.56 4.39
N THR A 227 16.21 -5.38 3.91
CA THR A 227 16.83 -4.74 2.74
C THR A 227 18.31 -4.45 2.99
N ALA A 228 18.66 -3.89 4.15
CA ALA A 228 20.03 -3.60 4.51
C ALA A 228 20.89 -4.88 4.63
N GLU A 229 20.39 -5.93 5.28
CA GLU A 229 21.07 -7.23 5.36
C GLU A 229 21.31 -7.81 3.97
N TRP A 230 20.31 -7.75 3.08
CA TRP A 230 20.46 -8.24 1.71
C TRP A 230 21.55 -7.50 0.94
N LEU A 231 21.57 -6.16 1.02
CA LEU A 231 22.60 -5.35 0.38
C LEU A 231 24.01 -5.63 0.91
N MET A 232 24.13 -5.85 2.23
CA MET A 232 25.42 -6.08 2.89
C MET A 232 26.00 -7.47 2.62
N THR A 233 25.16 -8.50 2.53
CA THR A 233 25.59 -9.91 2.48
C THR A 233 25.37 -10.55 1.11
N GLY A 234 24.59 -9.92 0.23
CA GLY A 234 24.18 -10.49 -1.05
C GLY A 234 23.07 -11.54 -0.95
N HIS A 235 22.62 -11.87 0.24
CA HIS A 235 21.55 -12.85 0.48
C HIS A 235 20.77 -12.50 1.75
N ILE A 236 19.66 -13.17 1.95
CA ILE A 236 18.83 -13.06 3.14
C ILE A 236 18.58 -14.44 3.74
N ASN A 237 18.48 -14.48 5.07
CA ASN A 237 18.24 -15.72 5.81
C ASN A 237 16.75 -15.96 6.11
N GLN A 238 15.90 -14.97 5.86
CA GLN A 238 14.45 -15.06 6.06
C GLN A 238 13.77 -15.50 4.78
N ASP A 239 12.69 -16.27 4.89
CA ASP A 239 11.79 -16.53 3.78
C ASP A 239 10.97 -15.30 3.47
N ILE A 240 11.34 -14.58 2.40
CA ILE A 240 10.63 -13.42 1.89
C ILE A 240 10.02 -13.66 0.50
N PHE A 241 9.84 -14.90 0.09
CA PHE A 241 9.33 -15.23 -1.24
C PHE A 241 8.04 -14.48 -1.59
N SER A 242 7.12 -14.37 -0.63
CA SER A 242 5.87 -13.61 -0.81
C SER A 242 6.04 -12.09 -0.91
N TYR A 243 7.23 -11.56 -0.63
CA TYR A 243 7.54 -10.14 -0.71
C TYR A 243 8.50 -9.80 -1.86
N ASP A 244 9.24 -10.79 -2.40
CA ASP A 244 10.19 -10.56 -3.49
C ASP A 244 9.46 -10.00 -4.72
N ILE A 245 9.96 -8.86 -5.25
CA ILE A 245 9.38 -8.26 -6.47
C ILE A 245 9.37 -9.21 -7.66
N LYS A 246 10.29 -10.18 -7.70
CA LYS A 246 10.40 -11.19 -8.75
C LYS A 246 9.19 -12.14 -8.84
N ARG A 247 8.29 -12.15 -7.82
CA ARG A 247 7.01 -12.87 -7.91
C ARG A 247 6.06 -12.30 -8.97
N PHE A 248 6.32 -11.07 -9.41
CA PHE A 248 5.53 -10.40 -10.43
C PHE A 248 6.19 -10.45 -11.81
N GLN A 249 5.36 -10.36 -12.83
CA GLN A 249 5.74 -10.24 -14.22
C GLN A 249 5.33 -8.86 -14.75
N LYS A 250 5.86 -8.47 -15.89
CA LYS A 250 5.67 -7.14 -16.48
C LYS A 250 4.20 -6.74 -16.62
N PHE A 251 3.32 -7.66 -17.03
CA PHE A 251 1.90 -7.35 -17.22
C PHE A 251 1.18 -6.88 -15.94
N HIS A 252 1.66 -7.27 -14.75
CA HIS A 252 1.06 -6.82 -13.50
C HIS A 252 1.18 -5.30 -13.28
N SER A 253 2.10 -4.64 -13.99
CA SER A 253 2.26 -3.19 -13.96
C SER A 253 1.47 -2.46 -15.05
N GLU A 254 0.81 -3.19 -15.96
CA GLU A 254 -0.03 -2.57 -16.99
C GLU A 254 -1.22 -1.86 -16.36
N LEU A 255 -1.51 -0.63 -16.82
CA LEU A 255 -2.53 0.22 -16.23
C LEU A 255 -3.92 -0.44 -16.18
N GLY A 256 -4.29 -1.12 -17.26
CA GLY A 256 -5.58 -1.79 -17.35
C GLY A 256 -5.75 -2.89 -16.31
N PHE A 257 -4.68 -3.67 -16.07
CA PHE A 257 -4.66 -4.70 -15.06
C PHE A 257 -4.59 -4.11 -13.64
N ILE A 258 -3.55 -3.29 -13.38
CA ILE A 258 -3.26 -2.84 -12.02
C ILE A 258 -4.41 -2.03 -11.41
N LYS A 259 -5.06 -1.17 -12.17
CA LYS A 259 -6.20 -0.38 -11.68
C LYS A 259 -7.40 -1.25 -11.32
N LYS A 260 -7.75 -2.21 -12.19
CA LYS A 260 -8.80 -3.18 -11.87
C LYS A 260 -8.45 -4.01 -10.65
N ARG A 261 -7.20 -4.43 -10.54
CA ARG A 261 -6.75 -5.26 -9.44
C ARG A 261 -6.74 -4.52 -8.10
N ILE A 262 -6.29 -3.26 -8.07
CA ILE A 262 -6.29 -2.43 -6.87
C ILE A 262 -7.72 -2.18 -6.36
N THR A 263 -8.71 -2.05 -7.25
CA THR A 263 -10.12 -1.94 -6.85
C THR A 263 -10.56 -3.09 -5.95
N GLU A 264 -9.98 -4.29 -6.10
CA GLU A 264 -10.29 -5.47 -5.28
C GLU A 264 -9.34 -5.64 -4.09
N SER A 265 -8.05 -5.34 -4.27
CA SER A 265 -7.00 -5.74 -3.34
C SER A 265 -6.99 -4.96 -2.03
N LEU A 266 -7.44 -3.71 -2.01
CA LEU A 266 -7.52 -2.92 -0.78
C LEU A 266 -8.40 -3.61 0.27
N GLY A 267 -9.59 -4.04 -0.12
CA GLY A 267 -10.52 -4.73 0.76
C GLY A 267 -10.04 -6.11 1.22
N ASP A 268 -9.08 -6.71 0.52
CA ASP A 268 -8.51 -8.01 0.89
C ASP A 268 -7.68 -7.96 2.18
N LEU A 269 -7.25 -6.77 2.60
CA LEU A 269 -6.58 -6.58 3.90
C LEU A 269 -7.51 -6.87 5.08
N TYR A 270 -8.82 -6.73 4.90
CA TYR A 270 -9.84 -6.98 5.91
C TYR A 270 -10.79 -8.12 5.53
N GLY A 271 -10.99 -8.35 4.24
CA GLY A 271 -11.94 -9.34 3.75
C GLY A 271 -11.48 -10.78 3.98
N MET A 272 -12.29 -11.58 4.64
CA MET A 272 -12.11 -13.02 4.74
C MET A 272 -12.41 -13.68 3.38
N HIS A 273 -11.40 -13.82 2.54
CA HIS A 273 -11.60 -14.27 1.16
C HIS A 273 -11.31 -15.77 0.97
N TRP A 274 -10.44 -16.36 1.75
CA TRP A 274 -10.16 -17.79 1.64
C TRP A 274 -11.21 -18.63 2.40
N PRO A 275 -11.69 -19.76 1.88
CA PRO A 275 -11.34 -20.39 0.59
C PRO A 275 -12.27 -20.02 -0.59
N PHE A 276 -13.29 -19.21 -0.39
CA PHE A 276 -14.41 -19.07 -1.33
C PHE A 276 -14.35 -17.86 -2.24
N LYS A 277 -13.74 -16.76 -1.81
CA LYS A 277 -13.65 -15.54 -2.63
C LYS A 277 -12.71 -15.76 -3.80
N GLN A 278 -13.18 -15.45 -5.00
CA GLN A 278 -12.38 -15.39 -6.21
C GLN A 278 -12.24 -13.94 -6.66
N HIS A 279 -11.04 -13.57 -7.06
CA HIS A 279 -10.81 -12.25 -7.61
C HIS A 279 -11.33 -12.19 -9.05
N LYS A 280 -12.12 -11.18 -9.36
CA LYS A 280 -12.62 -10.94 -10.74
C LYS A 280 -11.48 -10.61 -11.69
N THR A 281 -10.47 -9.85 -11.21
CA THR A 281 -9.28 -9.55 -11.99
C THR A 281 -8.26 -10.68 -11.85
N SER A 282 -8.37 -11.69 -12.73
CA SER A 282 -7.43 -12.81 -12.77
C SER A 282 -6.20 -12.47 -13.60
N ARG A 283 -5.03 -12.81 -13.08
CA ARG A 283 -3.77 -12.70 -13.82
C ARG A 283 -3.65 -13.70 -14.98
N ASN A 284 -4.41 -14.79 -14.96
CA ASN A 284 -4.32 -15.82 -15.98
C ASN A 284 -5.06 -15.46 -17.26
N ILE A 285 -6.14 -14.69 -17.17
CA ILE A 285 -6.99 -14.35 -18.32
C ILE A 285 -6.23 -13.51 -19.35
N LYS A 286 -5.40 -12.57 -18.90
CA LYS A 286 -4.71 -11.63 -19.80
C LYS A 286 -3.28 -12.02 -20.18
N THR A 287 -2.76 -13.11 -19.64
CA THR A 287 -1.40 -13.56 -19.89
C THR A 287 -1.31 -14.81 -20.73
N CYS A 288 -2.41 -15.48 -20.98
CA CYS A 288 -2.43 -16.60 -21.89
C CYS A 288 -2.39 -16.09 -23.33
N LEU A 289 -1.29 -16.32 -24.01
CA LEU A 289 -1.11 -15.95 -25.43
C LEU A 289 -2.11 -16.63 -26.38
N LEU A 290 -2.82 -17.65 -25.89
CA LEU A 290 -3.83 -18.38 -26.63
C LEU A 290 -5.23 -17.75 -26.53
N TYR A 291 -5.44 -16.80 -25.62
CA TYR A 291 -6.72 -16.11 -25.49
C TYR A 291 -6.71 -14.82 -26.29
N THR A 292 -7.67 -14.68 -27.15
CA THR A 292 -7.99 -13.43 -27.83
C THR A 292 -8.66 -12.46 -26.87
N SER A 293 -8.72 -11.18 -27.23
CA SER A 293 -9.43 -10.16 -26.45
C SER A 293 -10.88 -10.54 -26.17
N ASP A 294 -11.53 -11.21 -27.11
CA ASP A 294 -12.94 -11.62 -27.00
C ASP A 294 -13.16 -12.69 -25.92
N ALA A 295 -12.21 -13.64 -25.83
CA ALA A 295 -12.26 -14.67 -24.79
C ALA A 295 -11.96 -14.10 -23.37
N ALA A 296 -11.24 -12.98 -23.30
CA ALA A 296 -10.92 -12.31 -22.04
C ALA A 296 -12.11 -11.47 -21.52
N ASP A 297 -13.02 -11.08 -22.38
CA ASP A 297 -14.19 -10.27 -22.05
C ASP A 297 -15.43 -11.12 -21.71
N GLU A 298 -15.39 -12.42 -21.99
CA GLU A 298 -16.42 -13.38 -21.55
C GLU A 298 -16.19 -13.73 -20.07
N GLU A 299 -16.71 -12.89 -19.19
CA GLU A 299 -16.60 -13.05 -17.72
C GLU A 299 -17.26 -14.33 -17.18
N ASP A 300 -18.06 -15.02 -17.99
CA ASP A 300 -18.97 -16.07 -17.54
C ASP A 300 -18.53 -17.50 -17.89
N SER A 301 -17.32 -17.68 -18.41
CA SER A 301 -17.13 -18.90 -19.18
C SER A 301 -16.51 -20.09 -18.45
N VAL A 302 -15.90 -19.94 -17.28
CA VAL A 302 -15.27 -21.09 -16.61
C VAL A 302 -15.44 -21.04 -15.10
N ASP A 303 -16.15 -22.02 -14.55
CA ASP A 303 -16.05 -22.30 -13.13
C ASP A 303 -14.70 -22.98 -12.81
N LEU A 304 -14.31 -23.00 -11.56
CA LEU A 304 -13.05 -23.60 -11.11
C LEU A 304 -13.00 -25.13 -11.28
N GLY A 305 -14.10 -25.75 -11.69
CA GLY A 305 -14.18 -27.17 -11.99
C GLY A 305 -14.03 -27.47 -13.48
N GLY A 306 -13.76 -26.45 -14.30
CA GLY A 306 -13.62 -26.62 -15.75
C GLY A 306 -14.93 -26.90 -16.46
N ARG A 307 -16.06 -26.58 -15.87
CA ARG A 307 -17.38 -26.68 -16.51
C ARG A 307 -17.77 -25.32 -17.06
N ARG A 308 -18.22 -25.30 -18.31
CA ARG A 308 -18.95 -24.12 -18.83
C ARG A 308 -20.26 -23.97 -18.05
N ILE A 309 -20.48 -22.80 -17.54
CA ILE A 309 -21.78 -22.40 -16.99
C ILE A 309 -22.65 -21.89 -18.13
#